data_db9f5ecf10afd44724dc31aba7e1b4ee
#
_entry.id   db9f5ecf10afd44724dc31aba7e1b4ee
#
_cell.length_a   1.000
_cell.length_b   1.000
_cell.length_c   1.000
_cell.angle_alpha   90.00
_cell.angle_beta   90.00
_cell.angle_gamma   90.00
#
_symmetry.space_group_name_H-M   'P 1'
#
loop_
_entity.id
_entity.type
_entity.pdbx_description
1 polymer ?
#
loop_
_entity_poly.entity_id
_entity_poly.type
_entity_poly.pdbx_seq_one_letter_code
_entity_poly.pdbx_strand_id
1 'polypeptide(L)'
;MNLNTYMAESIRNIMAKAYLNVLGNPHEARFVARMQRTVTKAEWRRKIYLEKEGVEVPPFLIASIATTCNLQCKGCYARKNGIADDTPSKETLSPEQWSTIFHEAADMGISFCLLAGGEPLTRRDLLESAAEVEDIIFPVFTNGTMIGAVYTEFFRKHLNMVPVISLEGELAATDERRGQGVFQRALLSMEMLRKEKLFFGTSITVTTENYREVTSEAFLSHLAELGCRLVFYVEYVPFDETTEHLAFRDEHVAEMEQIVELRREQFKDMIFISFPGDEKALDGCLAAGRGFFHIGPDGAAEPCPFSPFSDTNAARDGLRAAIASPLFHKIRTARALGWEHTGGCTLYEHRDEVEALLQNKH
;
A
#
# COMPACT_ATOMS: atom_id res chain seq x y z
N MET A 1 -15.75 6.66 14.88
CA MET A 1 -16.12 5.37 14.23
C MET A 1 -14.94 4.43 14.43
N ASN A 2 -15.16 3.14 14.74
CA ASN A 2 -14.02 2.20 14.89
C ASN A 2 -13.39 2.00 13.51
N LEU A 3 -12.05 2.04 13.43
CA LEU A 3 -11.27 1.90 12.21
C LEU A 3 -11.67 0.66 11.39
N ASN A 4 -11.81 -0.49 12.06
CA ASN A 4 -12.23 -1.73 11.41
C ASN A 4 -13.60 -1.63 10.74
N THR A 5 -14.53 -0.86 11.34
CA THR A 5 -15.86 -0.60 10.78
C THR A 5 -15.78 0.31 9.56
N TYR A 6 -14.98 1.39 9.63
CA TYR A 6 -14.76 2.30 8.51
C TYR A 6 -14.13 1.59 7.32
N MET A 7 -13.07 0.83 7.56
CA MET A 7 -12.40 0.07 6.49
C MET A 7 -13.35 -0.97 5.86
N ALA A 8 -14.12 -1.69 6.68
CA ALA A 8 -15.10 -2.65 6.18
C ALA A 8 -16.24 -1.98 5.40
N GLU A 9 -16.70 -0.81 5.81
CA GLU A 9 -17.72 -0.03 5.10
C GLU A 9 -17.19 0.55 3.80
N SER A 10 -15.98 1.12 3.81
CA SER A 10 -15.32 1.62 2.61
C SER A 10 -15.13 0.51 1.58
N ILE A 11 -14.64 -0.65 2.00
CA ILE A 11 -14.49 -1.83 1.15
C ILE A 11 -15.86 -2.30 0.63
N ARG A 12 -16.91 -2.36 1.46
CA ARG A 12 -18.26 -2.73 1.02
C ARG A 12 -18.83 -1.74 -0.01
N ASN A 13 -18.63 -0.45 0.18
CA ASN A 13 -19.06 0.59 -0.76
C ASN A 13 -18.32 0.49 -2.10
N ILE A 14 -17.01 0.25 -2.03
CA ILE A 14 -16.14 -0.07 -3.15
C ILE A 14 -16.72 -1.25 -3.94
N MET A 15 -17.06 -2.32 -3.24
CA MET A 15 -17.55 -3.57 -3.82
C MET A 15 -18.95 -3.41 -4.43
N ALA A 16 -19.85 -2.71 -3.75
CA ALA A 16 -21.19 -2.43 -4.26
C ALA A 16 -21.13 -1.61 -5.56
N LYS A 17 -20.21 -0.62 -5.63
CA LYS A 17 -19.99 0.17 -6.86
C LYS A 17 -19.40 -0.68 -7.99
N ALA A 18 -18.40 -1.51 -7.71
CA ALA A 18 -17.80 -2.42 -8.68
C ALA A 18 -18.82 -3.46 -9.19
N TYR A 19 -19.70 -3.97 -8.30
CA TYR A 19 -20.71 -4.97 -8.66
C TYR A 19 -21.75 -4.46 -9.67
N LEU A 20 -22.12 -3.18 -9.60
CA LEU A 20 -23.08 -2.58 -10.55
C LEU A 20 -22.54 -2.49 -11.98
N ASN A 21 -21.20 -2.46 -12.16
CA ASN A 21 -20.54 -2.33 -13.45
C ASN A 21 -20.04 -3.65 -14.04
N VAL A 22 -20.13 -4.71 -13.27
CA VAL A 22 -19.56 -6.04 -13.59
C VAL A 22 -20.37 -6.84 -14.61
N LEU A 23 -21.60 -6.46 -14.94
CA LEU A 23 -22.47 -7.21 -15.85
C LEU A 23 -21.90 -7.42 -17.27
N GLY A 24 -20.83 -6.68 -17.64
CA GLY A 24 -20.12 -6.83 -18.91
C GLY A 24 -18.75 -7.53 -18.83
N ASN A 25 -18.23 -7.81 -17.62
CA ASN A 25 -16.88 -8.37 -17.42
C ASN A 25 -16.87 -9.53 -16.42
N PRO A 26 -16.93 -10.80 -16.91
CA PRO A 26 -16.95 -11.97 -16.03
C PRO A 26 -15.69 -12.15 -15.17
N HIS A 27 -14.54 -11.65 -15.61
CA HIS A 27 -13.28 -11.74 -14.87
C HIS A 27 -13.30 -10.79 -13.67
N GLU A 28 -13.71 -9.55 -13.88
CA GLU A 28 -13.89 -8.56 -12.82
C GLU A 28 -14.97 -9.00 -11.81
N ALA A 29 -16.06 -9.63 -12.30
CA ALA A 29 -17.08 -10.23 -11.44
C ALA A 29 -16.51 -11.28 -10.47
N ARG A 30 -15.67 -12.17 -11.00
CA ARG A 30 -15.00 -13.18 -10.16
C ARG A 30 -14.06 -12.56 -9.14
N PHE A 31 -13.31 -11.54 -9.55
CA PHE A 31 -12.44 -10.79 -8.65
C PHE A 31 -13.24 -10.14 -7.50
N VAL A 32 -14.31 -9.41 -7.81
CA VAL A 32 -15.17 -8.75 -6.81
C VAL A 32 -15.78 -9.76 -5.85
N ALA A 33 -16.32 -10.87 -6.38
CA ALA A 33 -16.89 -11.93 -5.55
C ALA A 33 -15.84 -12.61 -4.65
N ARG A 34 -14.59 -12.74 -5.13
CA ARG A 34 -13.47 -13.24 -4.33
C ARG A 34 -13.10 -12.24 -3.25
N MET A 35 -12.90 -10.98 -3.59
CA MET A 35 -12.56 -9.91 -2.65
C MET A 35 -13.58 -9.85 -1.52
N GLN A 36 -14.89 -9.93 -1.84
CA GLN A 36 -15.95 -9.96 -0.84
C GLN A 36 -15.81 -11.12 0.14
N ARG A 37 -15.61 -12.32 -0.37
CA ARG A 37 -15.42 -13.51 0.47
C ARG A 37 -14.20 -13.38 1.37
N THR A 38 -13.06 -12.91 0.82
CA THR A 38 -11.82 -12.70 1.56
C THR A 38 -12.02 -11.72 2.69
N VAL A 39 -12.61 -10.54 2.42
CA VAL A 39 -12.84 -9.50 3.44
C VAL A 39 -13.79 -9.98 4.54
N THR A 40 -14.91 -10.61 4.18
CA THR A 40 -15.88 -11.13 5.15
C THR A 40 -15.26 -12.23 6.03
N LYS A 41 -14.51 -13.15 5.44
CA LYS A 41 -13.81 -14.22 6.17
C LYS A 41 -12.75 -13.66 7.11
N ALA A 42 -11.96 -12.68 6.65
CA ALA A 42 -10.94 -12.03 7.44
C ALA A 42 -11.53 -11.24 8.61
N GLU A 43 -12.64 -10.51 8.41
CA GLU A 43 -13.34 -9.79 9.46
C GLU A 43 -13.82 -10.74 10.57
N TRP A 44 -14.38 -11.89 10.19
CA TRP A 44 -14.80 -12.94 11.14
C TRP A 44 -13.59 -13.51 11.91
N ARG A 45 -12.45 -13.78 11.23
CA ARG A 45 -11.23 -14.27 11.86
C ARG A 45 -10.67 -13.25 12.86
N ARG A 46 -10.60 -11.95 12.49
CA ARG A 46 -10.15 -10.88 13.40
C ARG A 46 -11.00 -10.83 14.68
N LYS A 47 -12.32 -10.94 14.54
CA LYS A 47 -13.22 -10.96 15.70
C LYS A 47 -12.93 -12.14 16.63
N ILE A 48 -12.79 -13.33 16.08
CA ILE A 48 -12.44 -14.52 16.89
C ILE A 48 -11.06 -14.37 17.52
N TYR A 49 -10.09 -13.82 16.78
CA TYR A 49 -8.75 -13.62 17.28
C TYR A 49 -8.73 -12.65 18.46
N LEU A 50 -9.46 -11.54 18.36
CA LEU A 50 -9.62 -10.59 19.45
C LEU A 50 -10.31 -11.24 20.68
N GLU A 51 -11.36 -12.01 20.49
CA GLU A 51 -12.07 -12.69 21.58
C GLU A 51 -11.20 -13.73 22.31
N LYS A 52 -10.33 -14.43 21.58
CA LYS A 52 -9.48 -15.50 22.14
C LYS A 52 -8.17 -15.00 22.71
N GLU A 53 -7.53 -14.07 22.03
CA GLU A 53 -6.15 -13.68 22.28
C GLU A 53 -6.02 -12.27 22.88
N GLY A 54 -7.11 -11.49 22.86
CA GLY A 54 -7.12 -10.11 23.35
C GLY A 54 -6.31 -9.14 22.50
N VAL A 55 -5.94 -9.52 21.25
CA VAL A 55 -5.10 -8.73 20.35
C VAL A 55 -5.93 -8.26 19.16
N GLU A 56 -5.94 -6.95 18.94
CA GLU A 56 -6.53 -6.36 17.74
C GLU A 56 -5.60 -6.56 16.55
N VAL A 57 -6.09 -7.21 15.50
CA VAL A 57 -5.36 -7.46 14.26
C VAL A 57 -5.74 -6.41 13.22
N PRO A 58 -4.77 -5.69 12.62
CA PRO A 58 -5.06 -4.72 11.58
C PRO A 58 -5.52 -5.41 10.29
N PRO A 59 -6.39 -4.77 9.47
CA PRO A 59 -6.83 -5.35 8.21
C PRO A 59 -5.77 -5.32 7.10
N PHE A 60 -4.73 -4.51 7.25
CA PHE A 60 -3.66 -4.34 6.27
C PHE A 60 -2.29 -4.73 6.81
N LEU A 61 -1.48 -5.27 5.91
CA LEU A 61 -0.05 -5.46 6.05
C LEU A 61 0.65 -4.84 4.85
N ILE A 62 1.80 -4.21 5.07
CA ILE A 62 2.71 -3.81 4.00
C ILE A 62 3.93 -4.72 4.05
N ALA A 63 4.32 -5.32 2.94
CA ALA A 63 5.44 -6.25 2.86
C ALA A 63 6.42 -5.78 1.79
N SER A 64 7.63 -5.39 2.19
CA SER A 64 8.72 -5.09 1.27
C SER A 64 9.44 -6.37 0.89
N ILE A 65 8.97 -7.03 -0.19
CA ILE A 65 9.47 -8.34 -0.62
C ILE A 65 10.71 -8.28 -1.51
N ALA A 66 11.05 -7.11 -2.05
CA ALA A 66 12.16 -6.94 -2.99
C ALA A 66 13.14 -5.87 -2.50
N THR A 67 14.43 -6.17 -2.57
CA THR A 67 15.52 -5.24 -2.26
C THR A 67 16.16 -4.65 -3.51
N THR A 68 15.86 -5.16 -4.69
CA THR A 68 16.35 -4.67 -5.97
C THR A 68 15.26 -3.94 -6.74
N CYS A 69 15.65 -2.93 -7.52
CA CYS A 69 14.76 -2.22 -8.41
C CYS A 69 15.46 -1.89 -9.73
N ASN A 70 14.78 -2.08 -10.83
CA ASN A 70 15.27 -1.74 -12.17
C ASN A 70 15.15 -0.26 -12.51
N LEU A 71 14.66 0.59 -11.59
CA LEU A 71 14.60 2.05 -11.72
C LEU A 71 15.29 2.74 -10.53
N GLN A 72 15.68 4.00 -10.76
CA GLN A 72 16.30 4.89 -9.77
C GLN A 72 15.51 6.20 -9.64
N CYS A 73 14.26 6.09 -9.18
CA CYS A 73 13.35 7.22 -9.08
C CYS A 73 13.86 8.29 -8.11
N LYS A 74 13.69 9.57 -8.46
CA LYS A 74 14.01 10.70 -7.57
C LYS A 74 13.14 10.64 -6.30
N GLY A 75 13.75 10.82 -5.13
CA GLY A 75 13.02 10.81 -3.85
C GLY A 75 12.34 9.48 -3.52
N CYS A 76 12.91 8.36 -3.93
CA CYS A 76 12.38 7.02 -3.62
C CYS A 76 12.57 6.69 -2.13
N TYR A 77 11.47 6.49 -1.40
CA TYR A 77 11.50 6.15 0.03
C TYR A 77 12.23 4.83 0.29
N ALA A 78 12.05 3.84 -0.57
CA ALA A 78 12.63 2.52 -0.38
C ALA A 78 14.17 2.57 -0.46
N ARG A 79 14.74 3.42 -1.31
CA ARG A 79 16.19 3.66 -1.37
C ARG A 79 16.67 4.48 -0.18
N LYS A 80 15.95 5.52 0.20
CA LYS A 80 16.32 6.39 1.33
C LYS A 80 16.30 5.65 2.68
N ASN A 81 15.37 4.73 2.85
CA ASN A 81 15.25 3.91 4.06
C ASN A 81 16.05 2.59 3.99
N GLY A 82 16.87 2.38 2.96
CA GLY A 82 17.71 1.18 2.82
C GLY A 82 16.93 -0.12 2.58
N ILE A 83 15.67 -0.02 2.14
CA ILE A 83 14.85 -1.17 1.71
C ILE A 83 15.32 -1.65 0.35
N ALA A 84 15.52 -0.72 -0.60
CA ALA A 84 16.03 -1.01 -1.93
C ALA A 84 17.49 -0.54 -2.03
N ASP A 85 18.39 -1.51 -2.20
CA ASP A 85 19.82 -1.28 -2.38
C ASP A 85 20.30 -2.09 -3.60
N ASP A 86 21.17 -1.49 -4.42
CA ASP A 86 21.77 -2.18 -5.57
C ASP A 86 22.84 -3.21 -5.13
N THR A 87 23.31 -3.10 -3.89
CA THR A 87 24.22 -4.07 -3.24
C THR A 87 23.59 -4.59 -1.93
N PRO A 88 22.72 -5.61 -1.99
CA PRO A 88 22.01 -6.08 -0.82
C PRO A 88 23.02 -6.54 0.27
N SER A 89 23.08 -5.80 1.35
CA SER A 89 23.95 -6.08 2.51
C SER A 89 23.25 -6.91 3.59
N LYS A 90 21.93 -7.09 3.48
CA LYS A 90 21.11 -7.82 4.47
C LYS A 90 20.64 -9.15 3.91
N GLU A 91 20.61 -10.17 4.76
CA GLU A 91 19.88 -11.40 4.45
C GLU A 91 18.40 -11.08 4.26
N THR A 92 17.86 -11.51 3.13
CA THR A 92 16.44 -11.38 2.84
C THR A 92 15.71 -12.68 3.13
N LEU A 93 14.44 -12.58 3.51
CA LEU A 93 13.61 -13.75 3.74
C LEU A 93 13.45 -14.60 2.49
N SER A 94 13.48 -15.93 2.70
CA SER A 94 13.21 -16.91 1.64
C SER A 94 11.72 -16.96 1.26
N PRO A 95 11.36 -17.54 0.10
CA PRO A 95 9.96 -17.74 -0.28
C PRO A 95 9.16 -18.51 0.77
N GLU A 96 9.76 -19.50 1.44
CA GLU A 96 9.12 -20.31 2.48
C GLU A 96 8.82 -19.48 3.74
N GLN A 97 9.75 -18.59 4.12
CA GLN A 97 9.54 -17.69 5.26
C GLN A 97 8.44 -16.69 4.97
N TRP A 98 8.42 -16.08 3.78
CA TRP A 98 7.32 -15.21 3.36
C TRP A 98 6.00 -15.96 3.27
N SER A 99 5.98 -17.18 2.74
CA SER A 99 4.78 -18.01 2.70
C SER A 99 4.22 -18.25 4.10
N THR A 100 5.08 -18.56 5.09
CA THR A 100 4.66 -18.70 6.49
C THR A 100 4.02 -17.43 7.02
N ILE A 101 4.64 -16.25 6.80
CA ILE A 101 4.11 -14.96 7.21
C ILE A 101 2.74 -14.67 6.57
N PHE A 102 2.58 -14.95 5.27
CA PHE A 102 1.31 -14.72 4.58
C PHE A 102 0.19 -15.66 5.06
N HIS A 103 0.51 -16.92 5.37
CA HIS A 103 -0.47 -17.84 5.96
C HIS A 103 -0.88 -17.41 7.37
N GLU A 104 0.08 -17.02 8.23
CA GLU A 104 -0.25 -16.46 9.55
C GLU A 104 -1.12 -15.21 9.43
N ALA A 105 -0.80 -14.31 8.51
CA ALA A 105 -1.59 -13.11 8.23
C ALA A 105 -3.03 -13.45 7.86
N ALA A 106 -3.21 -14.44 6.96
CA ALA A 106 -4.53 -14.93 6.58
C ALA A 106 -5.29 -15.50 7.77
N ASP A 107 -4.65 -16.32 8.60
CA ASP A 107 -5.27 -16.97 9.75
C ASP A 107 -5.66 -15.99 10.86
N MET A 108 -4.89 -14.93 11.04
CA MET A 108 -5.20 -13.84 11.95
C MET A 108 -6.29 -12.90 11.41
N GLY A 109 -6.58 -12.95 10.11
CA GLY A 109 -7.62 -12.15 9.48
C GLY A 109 -7.14 -10.83 8.85
N ILE A 110 -5.88 -10.74 8.45
CA ILE A 110 -5.40 -9.67 7.56
C ILE A 110 -6.03 -9.88 6.18
N SER A 111 -6.73 -8.86 5.68
CA SER A 111 -7.47 -8.93 4.40
C SER A 111 -6.62 -8.56 3.21
N PHE A 112 -5.69 -7.63 3.42
CA PHE A 112 -4.86 -7.05 2.37
C PHE A 112 -3.39 -7.07 2.79
N CYS A 113 -2.53 -7.55 1.90
CA CYS A 113 -1.09 -7.45 2.06
C CYS A 113 -0.51 -6.73 0.83
N LEU A 114 -0.13 -5.46 1.01
CA LEU A 114 0.46 -4.64 -0.02
C LEU A 114 1.90 -5.07 -0.25
N LEU A 115 2.21 -5.58 -1.44
CA LEU A 115 3.55 -5.99 -1.83
C LEU A 115 4.31 -4.82 -2.44
N ALA A 116 5.45 -4.48 -1.83
CA ALA A 116 6.30 -3.35 -2.19
C ALA A 116 7.80 -3.69 -2.03
N GLY A 117 8.62 -2.68 -1.82
CA GLY A 117 10.07 -2.77 -1.64
C GLY A 117 10.81 -2.02 -2.74
N GLY A 118 11.77 -2.66 -3.42
CA GLY A 118 12.31 -2.20 -4.68
C GLY A 118 11.26 -2.34 -5.80
N GLU A 119 11.46 -3.30 -6.71
CA GLU A 119 10.44 -3.67 -7.69
C GLU A 119 9.96 -5.11 -7.41
N PRO A 120 8.72 -5.31 -6.94
CA PRO A 120 8.20 -6.64 -6.60
C PRO A 120 8.25 -7.65 -7.76
N LEU A 121 8.09 -7.18 -9.00
CA LEU A 121 8.14 -8.05 -10.18
C LEU A 121 9.52 -8.66 -10.44
N THR A 122 10.57 -8.22 -9.76
CA THR A 122 11.90 -8.88 -9.78
C THR A 122 11.94 -10.16 -8.94
N ARG A 123 10.94 -10.37 -8.05
CA ARG A 123 10.83 -11.51 -7.15
C ARG A 123 9.62 -12.38 -7.51
N ARG A 124 9.69 -12.97 -8.70
CA ARG A 124 8.64 -13.87 -9.21
C ARG A 124 8.33 -15.02 -8.26
N ASP A 125 9.36 -15.57 -7.64
CA ASP A 125 9.30 -16.63 -6.64
C ASP A 125 8.40 -16.24 -5.45
N LEU A 126 8.55 -15.01 -4.93
CA LEU A 126 7.75 -14.51 -3.83
C LEU A 126 6.31 -14.17 -4.24
N LEU A 127 6.13 -13.67 -5.46
CA LEU A 127 4.79 -13.41 -5.98
C LEU A 127 4.00 -14.73 -6.15
N GLU A 128 4.64 -15.81 -6.57
CA GLU A 128 4.02 -17.13 -6.65
C GLU A 128 3.64 -17.66 -5.27
N SER A 129 4.53 -17.57 -4.27
CA SER A 129 4.22 -17.92 -2.88
C SER A 129 3.05 -17.10 -2.30
N ALA A 130 3.00 -15.80 -2.56
CA ALA A 130 1.88 -14.95 -2.13
C ALA A 130 0.56 -15.33 -2.82
N ALA A 131 0.62 -15.65 -4.12
CA ALA A 131 -0.56 -16.00 -4.92
C ALA A 131 -1.27 -17.27 -4.44
N GLU A 132 -0.55 -18.20 -3.80
CA GLU A 132 -1.10 -19.43 -3.21
C GLU A 132 -1.97 -19.16 -1.98
N VAL A 133 -1.78 -18.00 -1.32
CA VAL A 133 -2.56 -17.62 -0.13
C VAL A 133 -3.87 -16.96 -0.55
N GLU A 134 -4.87 -17.78 -0.82
CA GLU A 134 -6.15 -17.35 -1.40
C GLU A 134 -6.99 -16.42 -0.51
N ASP A 135 -6.78 -16.42 0.78
CA ASP A 135 -7.54 -15.66 1.77
C ASP A 135 -7.02 -14.23 2.00
N ILE A 136 -6.05 -13.78 1.20
CA ILE A 136 -5.54 -12.40 1.18
C ILE A 136 -5.61 -11.83 -0.22
N ILE A 137 -5.93 -10.56 -0.34
CA ILE A 137 -5.74 -9.76 -1.56
C ILE A 137 -4.38 -9.08 -1.48
N PHE A 138 -3.59 -9.20 -2.55
CA PHE A 138 -2.25 -8.64 -2.65
C PHE A 138 -2.20 -7.52 -3.69
N PRO A 139 -2.36 -6.24 -3.31
CA PRO A 139 -1.98 -5.13 -4.17
C PRO A 139 -0.47 -5.16 -4.40
N VAL A 140 -0.04 -5.27 -5.66
CA VAL A 140 1.37 -5.33 -6.08
C VAL A 140 1.78 -3.96 -6.60
N PHE A 141 2.48 -3.19 -5.80
CA PHE A 141 2.94 -1.84 -6.17
C PHE A 141 4.17 -1.94 -7.06
N THR A 142 3.99 -1.72 -8.34
CA THR A 142 4.99 -1.91 -9.37
C THR A 142 5.19 -0.66 -10.22
N ASN A 143 6.40 -0.45 -10.73
CA ASN A 143 6.65 0.56 -11.75
C ASN A 143 6.05 0.20 -13.12
N GLY A 144 5.52 -1.00 -13.28
CA GLY A 144 4.85 -1.50 -14.46
C GLY A 144 5.78 -1.91 -15.62
N THR A 145 7.05 -1.51 -15.61
CA THR A 145 7.95 -1.68 -16.77
C THR A 145 8.26 -3.13 -17.14
N MET A 146 7.97 -4.06 -16.23
CA MET A 146 8.18 -5.51 -16.43
C MET A 146 6.88 -6.24 -16.80
N ILE A 147 5.72 -5.56 -16.83
CA ILE A 147 4.46 -6.19 -17.20
C ILE A 147 4.45 -6.43 -18.72
N GLY A 148 4.61 -7.68 -19.09
CA GLY A 148 4.50 -8.22 -20.43
C GLY A 148 3.57 -9.44 -20.42
N ALA A 149 3.55 -10.22 -21.47
CA ALA A 149 2.67 -11.40 -21.61
C ALA A 149 2.76 -12.36 -20.40
N VAL A 150 3.96 -12.57 -19.86
CA VAL A 150 4.19 -13.47 -18.72
C VAL A 150 3.51 -12.97 -17.44
N TYR A 151 3.65 -11.68 -17.10
CA TYR A 151 3.00 -11.12 -15.91
C TYR A 151 1.51 -10.89 -16.11
N THR A 152 1.07 -10.52 -17.31
CA THR A 152 -0.36 -10.43 -17.63
C THR A 152 -1.05 -11.78 -17.42
N GLU A 153 -0.46 -12.89 -17.89
CA GLU A 153 -0.97 -14.24 -17.67
C GLU A 153 -0.93 -14.63 -16.17
N PHE A 154 0.09 -14.21 -15.43
CA PHE A 154 0.17 -14.43 -14.01
C PHE A 154 -1.00 -13.76 -13.27
N PHE A 155 -1.23 -12.47 -13.49
CA PHE A 155 -2.35 -11.75 -12.88
C PHE A 155 -3.73 -12.30 -13.33
N ARG A 156 -3.82 -12.80 -14.56
CA ARG A 156 -5.03 -13.44 -15.06
C ARG A 156 -5.36 -14.74 -14.31
N LYS A 157 -4.35 -15.51 -13.94
CA LYS A 157 -4.50 -16.77 -13.17
C LYS A 157 -4.77 -16.54 -11.70
N HIS A 158 -4.15 -15.52 -11.11
CA HIS A 158 -4.16 -15.28 -9.67
C HIS A 158 -4.99 -14.04 -9.33
N LEU A 159 -6.30 -14.22 -9.16
CA LEU A 159 -7.25 -13.14 -8.92
C LEU A 159 -7.03 -12.38 -7.60
N ASN A 160 -6.25 -12.93 -6.67
CA ASN A 160 -5.86 -12.26 -5.44
C ASN A 160 -4.65 -11.32 -5.63
N MET A 161 -3.98 -11.36 -6.77
CA MET A 161 -2.85 -10.50 -7.11
C MET A 161 -3.34 -9.33 -7.95
N VAL A 162 -3.27 -8.11 -7.43
CA VAL A 162 -3.80 -6.89 -8.05
C VAL A 162 -2.65 -5.96 -8.42
N PRO A 163 -2.31 -5.79 -9.71
CA PRO A 163 -1.27 -4.84 -10.09
C PRO A 163 -1.70 -3.40 -9.83
N VAL A 164 -0.83 -2.63 -9.19
CA VAL A 164 -1.01 -1.20 -8.92
C VAL A 164 0.19 -0.48 -9.53
N ILE A 165 -0.03 0.13 -10.70
CA ILE A 165 1.03 0.71 -11.52
C ILE A 165 1.35 2.11 -11.03
N SER A 166 2.63 2.38 -10.82
CA SER A 166 3.07 3.67 -10.29
C SER A 166 3.20 4.73 -11.39
N LEU A 167 2.55 5.87 -11.19
CA LEU A 167 2.62 7.08 -12.01
C LEU A 167 2.87 8.30 -11.13
N GLU A 168 3.18 9.44 -11.76
CA GLU A 168 3.31 10.74 -11.06
C GLU A 168 2.46 11.84 -11.72
N GLY A 169 1.74 11.52 -12.77
CA GLY A 169 0.99 12.40 -13.66
C GLY A 169 1.15 11.94 -15.10
N GLU A 170 1.04 12.85 -16.03
CA GLU A 170 1.29 12.62 -17.46
C GLU A 170 2.80 12.43 -17.73
N LEU A 171 3.18 12.40 -19.02
CA LEU A 171 4.51 12.10 -19.50
C LEU A 171 5.61 12.88 -18.77
N ALA A 172 5.45 14.20 -18.63
CA ALA A 172 6.51 15.05 -18.10
C ALA A 172 6.80 14.73 -16.62
N ALA A 173 5.77 14.70 -15.77
CA ALA A 173 5.92 14.45 -14.33
C ALA A 173 6.40 13.01 -14.05
N THR A 174 5.87 12.03 -14.78
CA THR A 174 6.26 10.63 -14.59
C THR A 174 7.69 10.36 -15.04
N ASP A 175 8.09 10.82 -16.23
CA ASP A 175 9.44 10.59 -16.75
C ASP A 175 10.50 11.41 -15.98
N GLU A 176 10.17 12.61 -15.51
CA GLU A 176 11.07 13.39 -14.68
C GLU A 176 11.45 12.68 -13.39
N ARG A 177 10.48 12.11 -12.69
CA ARG A 177 10.73 11.44 -11.41
C ARG A 177 11.26 10.02 -11.58
N ARG A 178 10.72 9.25 -12.54
CA ARG A 178 10.96 7.81 -12.66
C ARG A 178 11.99 7.43 -13.72
N GLY A 179 12.29 8.34 -14.63
CA GLY A 179 13.24 8.15 -15.73
C GLY A 179 12.55 8.12 -17.09
N GLN A 180 13.32 8.50 -18.11
CA GLN A 180 12.86 8.66 -19.48
C GLN A 180 12.21 7.38 -20.03
N GLY A 181 11.00 7.52 -20.60
CA GLY A 181 10.23 6.44 -21.24
C GLY A 181 9.49 5.53 -20.26
N VAL A 182 9.50 5.82 -18.95
CA VAL A 182 8.75 5.02 -17.96
C VAL A 182 7.26 5.22 -18.13
N PHE A 183 6.79 6.46 -18.39
CA PHE A 183 5.37 6.73 -18.63
C PHE A 183 4.82 5.86 -19.78
N GLN A 184 5.51 5.85 -20.91
CA GLN A 184 5.06 5.06 -22.07
C GLN A 184 4.99 3.56 -21.77
N ARG A 185 5.95 3.02 -20.99
CA ARG A 185 5.93 1.62 -20.57
C ARG A 185 4.79 1.31 -19.62
N ALA A 186 4.49 2.23 -18.69
CA ALA A 186 3.35 2.11 -17.79
C ALA A 186 2.01 2.07 -18.56
N LEU A 187 1.84 2.96 -19.55
CA LEU A 187 0.65 2.96 -20.40
C LEU A 187 0.49 1.64 -21.17
N LEU A 188 1.57 1.13 -21.79
CA LEU A 188 1.54 -0.17 -22.48
C LEU A 188 1.13 -1.31 -21.54
N SER A 189 1.62 -1.28 -20.31
CA SER A 189 1.24 -2.26 -19.29
C SER A 189 -0.24 -2.18 -18.93
N MET A 190 -0.78 -0.97 -18.75
CA MET A 190 -2.22 -0.77 -18.51
C MET A 190 -3.06 -1.27 -19.69
N GLU A 191 -2.65 -1.00 -20.92
CA GLU A 191 -3.33 -1.51 -22.11
C GLU A 191 -3.35 -3.04 -22.18
N MET A 192 -2.26 -3.70 -21.80
CA MET A 192 -2.19 -5.18 -21.76
C MET A 192 -3.16 -5.73 -20.70
N LEU A 193 -3.18 -5.14 -19.50
CA LEU A 193 -4.10 -5.53 -18.42
C LEU A 193 -5.57 -5.30 -18.85
N ARG A 194 -5.86 -4.17 -19.50
CA ARG A 194 -7.19 -3.83 -20.00
C ARG A 194 -7.67 -4.82 -21.06
N LYS A 195 -6.80 -5.23 -21.99
CA LYS A 195 -7.14 -6.23 -23.04
C LYS A 195 -7.59 -7.56 -22.43
N GLU A 196 -6.96 -7.97 -21.34
CA GLU A 196 -7.32 -9.17 -20.58
C GLU A 196 -8.45 -8.95 -19.57
N LYS A 197 -9.02 -7.73 -19.53
CA LYS A 197 -10.11 -7.33 -18.63
C LYS A 197 -9.77 -7.53 -17.15
N LEU A 198 -8.50 -7.34 -16.77
CA LEU A 198 -8.03 -7.47 -15.40
C LEU A 198 -8.37 -6.23 -14.58
N PHE A 199 -8.68 -6.45 -13.31
CA PHE A 199 -8.77 -5.36 -12.34
C PHE A 199 -7.36 -4.88 -11.99
N PHE A 200 -7.09 -3.58 -12.11
CA PHE A 200 -5.82 -2.98 -11.74
C PHE A 200 -6.01 -1.54 -11.25
N GLY A 201 -5.01 -1.04 -10.58
CA GLY A 201 -4.96 0.32 -10.08
C GLY A 201 -3.70 1.07 -10.48
N THR A 202 -3.62 2.31 -10.02
CA THR A 202 -2.42 3.12 -10.05
C THR A 202 -2.09 3.67 -8.66
N SER A 203 -0.81 3.85 -8.36
CA SER A 203 -0.34 4.61 -7.20
C SER A 203 0.39 5.86 -7.66
N ILE A 204 0.08 6.97 -7.02
CA ILE A 204 0.62 8.28 -7.38
C ILE A 204 1.19 8.90 -6.12
N THR A 205 2.48 9.23 -6.15
CA THR A 205 3.03 10.07 -5.10
C THR A 205 2.62 11.51 -5.35
N VAL A 206 1.80 12.07 -4.47
CA VAL A 206 1.31 13.44 -4.61
C VAL A 206 2.24 14.44 -3.93
N THR A 207 2.51 15.52 -4.63
CA THR A 207 3.37 16.63 -4.23
C THR A 207 2.63 17.94 -4.44
N THR A 208 3.17 19.04 -3.90
CA THR A 208 2.69 20.40 -4.17
C THR A 208 2.69 20.75 -5.67
N GLU A 209 3.50 20.07 -6.47
CA GLU A 209 3.66 20.36 -7.89
C GLU A 209 2.68 19.58 -8.79
N ASN A 210 2.30 18.34 -8.40
CA ASN A 210 1.50 17.47 -9.29
C ASN A 210 0.06 17.22 -8.83
N TYR A 211 -0.32 17.53 -7.57
CA TYR A 211 -1.63 17.11 -7.02
C TYR A 211 -2.83 17.62 -7.82
N ARG A 212 -2.75 18.83 -8.38
CA ARG A 212 -3.84 19.39 -9.21
C ARG A 212 -3.97 18.70 -10.56
N GLU A 213 -2.83 18.32 -11.16
CA GLU A 213 -2.82 17.53 -12.41
C GLU A 213 -3.43 16.16 -12.19
N VAL A 214 -2.91 15.40 -11.20
CA VAL A 214 -3.28 14.01 -10.97
C VAL A 214 -4.66 13.81 -10.37
N THR A 215 -5.26 14.87 -9.87
CA THR A 215 -6.66 14.90 -9.41
C THR A 215 -7.60 15.57 -10.41
N SER A 216 -7.10 16.05 -11.55
CA SER A 216 -7.92 16.69 -12.58
C SER A 216 -8.88 15.69 -13.23
N GLU A 217 -10.03 16.20 -13.68
CA GLU A 217 -11.02 15.37 -14.40
C GLU A 217 -10.42 14.76 -15.67
N ALA A 218 -9.58 15.54 -16.39
CA ALA A 218 -8.93 15.08 -17.62
C ALA A 218 -8.01 13.88 -17.37
N PHE A 219 -7.13 13.96 -16.36
CA PHE A 219 -6.21 12.86 -16.01
C PHE A 219 -6.96 11.61 -15.54
N LEU A 220 -7.97 11.79 -14.68
CA LEU A 220 -8.77 10.68 -14.17
C LEU A 220 -9.64 10.04 -15.25
N SER A 221 -10.17 10.81 -16.19
CA SER A 221 -10.89 10.28 -17.36
C SER A 221 -9.95 9.45 -18.25
N HIS A 222 -8.72 9.92 -18.48
CA HIS A 222 -7.71 9.17 -19.22
C HIS A 222 -7.39 7.82 -18.53
N LEU A 223 -7.18 7.83 -17.20
CA LEU A 223 -6.98 6.59 -16.44
C LEU A 223 -8.18 5.64 -16.53
N ALA A 224 -9.41 6.18 -16.45
CA ALA A 224 -10.63 5.38 -16.58
C ALA A 224 -10.76 4.74 -17.97
N GLU A 225 -10.42 5.47 -19.05
CA GLU A 225 -10.37 4.96 -20.43
C GLU A 225 -9.34 3.87 -20.63
N LEU A 226 -8.20 3.97 -19.92
CA LEU A 226 -7.19 2.90 -19.87
C LEU A 226 -7.65 1.68 -19.07
N GLY A 227 -8.79 1.76 -18.37
CA GLY A 227 -9.36 0.67 -17.59
C GLY A 227 -8.92 0.63 -16.13
N CYS A 228 -8.24 1.66 -15.63
CA CYS A 228 -7.88 1.78 -14.22
C CYS A 228 -9.14 1.87 -13.34
N ARG A 229 -9.17 1.13 -12.24
CA ARG A 229 -10.30 1.07 -11.30
C ARG A 229 -9.98 1.54 -9.89
N LEU A 230 -8.71 1.75 -9.59
CA LEU A 230 -8.23 2.08 -8.26
C LEU A 230 -7.10 3.11 -8.35
N VAL A 231 -7.19 4.18 -7.58
CA VAL A 231 -6.14 5.19 -7.45
C VAL A 231 -5.72 5.29 -6.00
N PHE A 232 -4.45 5.03 -5.73
CA PHE A 232 -3.82 5.33 -4.45
C PHE A 232 -3.06 6.65 -4.57
N TYR A 233 -3.48 7.66 -3.85
CA TYR A 233 -2.70 8.86 -3.61
C TYR A 233 -1.85 8.65 -2.36
N VAL A 234 -0.55 8.79 -2.49
CA VAL A 234 0.40 8.69 -1.38
C VAL A 234 1.13 10.02 -1.26
N GLU A 235 0.96 10.73 -0.16
CA GLU A 235 1.64 12.00 0.04
C GLU A 235 3.15 11.82 0.10
N TYR A 236 3.85 12.78 -0.51
CA TYR A 236 5.31 12.77 -0.54
C TYR A 236 5.87 13.05 0.87
N VAL A 237 6.78 12.20 1.30
CA VAL A 237 7.56 12.41 2.53
C VAL A 237 8.94 12.93 2.15
N PRO A 238 9.34 14.14 2.55
CA PRO A 238 10.66 14.71 2.25
C PRO A 238 11.74 14.01 3.09
N PHE A 239 12.80 13.55 2.44
CA PHE A 239 13.93 12.89 3.10
C PHE A 239 15.14 13.81 3.28
N ASP A 240 15.09 15.00 2.73
CA ASP A 240 16.13 16.02 2.83
C ASP A 240 15.52 17.42 2.59
N GLU A 241 16.23 18.45 3.08
CA GLU A 241 15.82 19.87 2.99
C GLU A 241 15.57 20.32 1.53
N THR A 242 16.25 19.72 0.55
CA THR A 242 16.11 20.12 -0.87
C THR A 242 14.77 19.73 -1.46
N THR A 243 14.05 18.79 -0.83
CA THR A 243 12.77 18.26 -1.28
C THR A 243 11.59 18.63 -0.38
N GLU A 244 11.80 19.40 0.68
CA GLU A 244 10.74 19.85 1.60
C GLU A 244 9.63 20.63 0.90
N HIS A 245 9.97 21.40 -0.14
CA HIS A 245 9.00 22.17 -0.91
C HIS A 245 7.96 21.30 -1.65
N LEU A 246 8.25 20.02 -1.84
CA LEU A 246 7.35 19.04 -2.47
C LEU A 246 6.31 18.48 -1.50
N ALA A 247 6.55 18.58 -0.19
CA ALA A 247 5.63 18.09 0.83
C ALA A 247 4.39 18.99 0.97
N PHE A 248 3.26 18.39 1.28
CA PHE A 248 2.04 19.11 1.56
C PHE A 248 2.16 19.94 2.84
N ARG A 249 1.47 21.08 2.85
CA ARG A 249 1.16 21.88 4.01
C ARG A 249 -0.34 21.77 4.30
N ASP A 250 -0.79 22.24 5.43
CA ASP A 250 -2.19 22.15 5.86
C ASP A 250 -3.19 22.61 4.78
N GLU A 251 -2.86 23.67 4.05
CA GLU A 251 -3.68 24.20 2.96
C GLU A 251 -3.83 23.19 1.80
N HIS A 252 -2.74 22.48 1.46
CA HIS A 252 -2.76 21.46 0.40
C HIS A 252 -3.52 20.21 0.84
N VAL A 253 -3.36 19.79 2.11
CA VAL A 253 -4.10 18.66 2.69
C VAL A 253 -5.60 18.95 2.63
N ALA A 254 -6.03 20.14 3.08
CA ALA A 254 -7.44 20.53 3.07
C ALA A 254 -8.02 20.61 1.64
N GLU A 255 -7.28 21.14 0.67
CA GLU A 255 -7.67 21.18 -0.74
C GLU A 255 -7.77 19.76 -1.32
N MET A 256 -6.78 18.90 -1.04
CA MET A 256 -6.74 17.52 -1.52
C MET A 256 -7.92 16.68 -0.99
N GLU A 257 -8.25 16.80 0.30
CA GLU A 257 -9.42 16.15 0.90
C GLU A 257 -10.71 16.49 0.14
N GLN A 258 -10.95 17.80 -0.11
CA GLN A 258 -12.14 18.27 -0.84
C GLN A 258 -12.18 17.74 -2.28
N ILE A 259 -11.03 17.78 -2.97
CA ILE A 259 -10.94 17.29 -4.35
C ILE A 259 -11.21 15.79 -4.41
N VAL A 260 -10.57 14.99 -3.53
CA VAL A 260 -10.75 13.53 -3.51
C VAL A 260 -12.20 13.16 -3.24
N GLU A 261 -12.88 13.85 -2.32
CA GLU A 261 -14.29 13.60 -2.04
C GLU A 261 -15.16 13.90 -3.27
N LEU A 262 -14.92 15.04 -3.94
CA LEU A 262 -15.59 15.37 -5.19
C LEU A 262 -15.35 14.30 -6.28
N ARG A 263 -14.13 13.81 -6.43
CA ARG A 263 -13.80 12.77 -7.42
C ARG A 263 -14.44 11.42 -7.09
N ARG A 264 -14.58 11.07 -5.82
CA ARG A 264 -15.34 9.89 -5.37
C ARG A 264 -16.81 9.93 -5.79
N GLU A 265 -17.40 11.13 -5.83
CA GLU A 265 -18.77 11.31 -6.32
C GLU A 265 -18.88 11.27 -7.84
N GLN A 266 -17.90 11.85 -8.56
CA GLN A 266 -17.91 11.94 -10.02
C GLN A 266 -17.53 10.62 -10.70
N PHE A 267 -16.49 9.94 -10.22
CA PHE A 267 -15.97 8.71 -10.81
C PHE A 267 -16.42 7.48 -9.99
N LYS A 268 -17.71 7.15 -10.10
CA LYS A 268 -18.32 6.06 -9.31
C LYS A 268 -17.74 4.68 -9.60
N ASP A 269 -17.08 4.53 -10.76
CA ASP A 269 -16.46 3.29 -11.23
C ASP A 269 -14.98 3.16 -10.82
N MET A 270 -14.45 4.16 -10.13
CA MET A 270 -13.10 4.21 -9.61
C MET A 270 -13.10 4.32 -8.09
N ILE A 271 -12.07 3.77 -7.49
CA ILE A 271 -11.82 3.77 -6.06
C ILE A 271 -10.69 4.75 -5.81
N PHE A 272 -10.86 5.65 -4.85
CA PHE A 272 -9.82 6.59 -4.46
C PHE A 272 -9.45 6.37 -3.00
N ILE A 273 -8.17 6.10 -2.75
CA ILE A 273 -7.57 5.96 -1.41
C ILE A 273 -6.50 7.04 -1.29
N SER A 274 -6.56 7.84 -0.25
CA SER A 274 -5.59 8.90 0.03
C SER A 274 -4.84 8.59 1.33
N PHE A 275 -3.51 8.54 1.25
CA PHE A 275 -2.64 8.24 2.39
C PHE A 275 -1.65 9.40 2.62
N PRO A 276 -1.60 10.02 3.80
CA PRO A 276 -2.40 9.80 5.01
C PRO A 276 -3.75 10.55 5.06
N GLY A 277 -4.19 11.23 3.99
CA GLY A 277 -5.39 12.07 4.00
C GLY A 277 -6.61 11.41 4.65
N ASP A 278 -6.89 10.15 4.30
CA ASP A 278 -8.00 9.39 4.89
C ASP A 278 -7.80 9.04 6.39
N GLU A 279 -6.57 9.12 6.91
CA GLU A 279 -6.24 8.82 8.32
C GLU A 279 -6.74 9.90 9.28
N LYS A 280 -6.86 11.15 8.82
CA LYS A 280 -7.33 12.28 9.64
C LYS A 280 -8.74 12.04 10.18
N ALA A 281 -9.62 11.43 9.37
CA ALA A 281 -10.97 11.03 9.80
C ALA A 281 -10.97 9.87 10.81
N LEU A 282 -9.81 9.28 11.12
CA LEU A 282 -9.60 8.10 11.95
C LEU A 282 -8.76 8.37 13.20
N ASP A 283 -8.73 9.62 13.67
CA ASP A 283 -7.96 10.07 14.84
C ASP A 283 -6.43 9.88 14.67
N GLY A 284 -5.90 10.17 13.48
CA GLY A 284 -4.46 10.19 13.18
C GLY A 284 -3.94 8.91 12.54
N CYS A 285 -2.61 8.83 12.45
CA CYS A 285 -1.87 7.81 11.70
C CYS A 285 -2.26 6.37 12.07
N LEU A 286 -2.40 5.53 11.06
CA LEU A 286 -2.84 4.12 11.16
C LEU A 286 -1.68 3.13 11.35
N ALA A 287 -0.46 3.60 11.46
CA ALA A 287 0.73 2.79 11.65
C ALA A 287 0.75 2.01 12.99
N ALA A 288 1.81 1.30 13.23
CA ALA A 288 2.06 0.54 14.46
C ALA A 288 0.90 -0.42 14.84
N GLY A 289 0.28 -1.04 13.83
CA GLY A 289 -0.79 -2.04 14.02
C GLY A 289 -2.17 -1.47 14.31
N ARG A 290 -2.41 -0.15 14.25
CA ARG A 290 -3.78 0.40 14.33
C ARG A 290 -4.63 0.05 13.12
N GLY A 291 -4.10 0.19 11.93
CA GLY A 291 -4.73 -0.14 10.66
C GLY A 291 -3.80 -0.94 9.78
N PHE A 292 -2.49 -0.70 9.92
CA PHE A 292 -1.45 -1.45 9.24
C PHE A 292 -0.14 -1.45 10.02
N PHE A 293 0.79 -2.30 9.58
CA PHE A 293 2.21 -2.26 9.92
C PHE A 293 3.02 -2.75 8.73
N HIS A 294 4.34 -2.64 8.81
CA HIS A 294 5.25 -3.00 7.74
C HIS A 294 6.16 -4.17 8.13
N ILE A 295 6.47 -5.02 7.18
CA ILE A 295 7.54 -6.03 7.31
C ILE A 295 8.60 -5.75 6.27
N GLY A 296 9.82 -5.52 6.74
CA GLY A 296 10.99 -5.32 5.92
C GLY A 296 11.45 -6.61 5.21
N PRO A 297 12.37 -6.51 4.23
CA PRO A 297 12.85 -7.68 3.48
C PRO A 297 13.56 -8.73 4.33
N ASP A 298 14.09 -8.34 5.48
CA ASP A 298 14.77 -9.15 6.49
C ASP A 298 13.83 -9.69 7.58
N GLY A 299 12.53 -9.41 7.47
CA GLY A 299 11.51 -9.81 8.43
C GLY A 299 11.33 -8.86 9.61
N ALA A 300 12.05 -7.74 9.67
CA ALA A 300 11.85 -6.72 10.70
C ALA A 300 10.41 -6.20 10.68
N ALA A 301 9.72 -6.24 11.82
CA ALA A 301 8.37 -5.69 11.95
C ALA A 301 8.47 -4.22 12.38
N GLU A 302 8.07 -3.34 11.49
CA GLU A 302 8.21 -1.90 11.58
C GLU A 302 6.83 -1.21 11.67
N PRO A 303 6.70 -0.07 12.36
CA PRO A 303 5.44 0.66 12.43
C PRO A 303 4.90 1.04 11.05
N CYS A 304 5.78 1.47 10.14
CA CYS A 304 5.47 1.99 8.81
C CYS A 304 6.71 1.90 7.91
N PRO A 305 6.58 1.83 6.57
CA PRO A 305 7.73 1.91 5.65
C PRO A 305 8.58 3.19 5.79
N PHE A 306 8.01 4.25 6.35
CA PHE A 306 8.70 5.51 6.64
C PHE A 306 9.32 5.59 8.04
N SER A 307 9.12 4.56 8.87
CA SER A 307 9.63 4.47 10.25
C SER A 307 10.32 3.12 10.45
N PRO A 308 11.57 2.95 9.95
CA PRO A 308 12.27 1.67 9.90
C PRO A 308 12.88 1.27 11.27
N PHE A 309 12.09 1.36 12.33
CA PHE A 309 12.46 0.96 13.69
C PHE A 309 11.76 -0.35 14.06
N SER A 310 12.49 -1.29 14.60
CA SER A 310 11.94 -2.60 14.94
C SER A 310 12.54 -3.18 16.20
N ASP A 311 11.72 -3.82 17.02
CA ASP A 311 12.09 -4.62 18.19
C ASP A 311 11.68 -6.10 18.06
N THR A 312 10.99 -6.46 16.96
CA THR A 312 10.54 -7.83 16.67
C THR A 312 10.81 -8.20 15.22
N ASN A 313 10.86 -9.51 14.93
CA ASN A 313 11.05 -10.02 13.58
C ASN A 313 9.97 -11.06 13.26
N ALA A 314 9.18 -10.80 12.22
CA ALA A 314 8.04 -11.62 11.87
C ALA A 314 8.39 -13.07 11.50
N ALA A 315 9.56 -13.30 10.88
CA ALA A 315 9.99 -14.65 10.51
C ALA A 315 10.52 -15.46 11.71
N ARG A 316 11.10 -14.79 12.71
CA ARG A 316 11.65 -15.44 13.91
C ARG A 316 10.63 -15.57 15.03
N ASP A 317 9.85 -14.51 15.26
CA ASP A 317 9.00 -14.35 16.44
C ASP A 317 7.51 -14.57 16.11
N GLY A 318 7.15 -14.63 14.81
CA GLY A 318 5.78 -14.74 14.30
C GLY A 318 5.04 -13.39 14.27
N LEU A 319 3.97 -13.31 13.48
CA LEU A 319 3.16 -12.09 13.34
C LEU A 319 2.44 -11.66 14.61
N ARG A 320 2.06 -12.60 15.47
CA ARG A 320 1.45 -12.28 16.75
C ARG A 320 2.38 -11.44 17.61
N ALA A 321 3.65 -11.83 17.72
CA ALA A 321 4.66 -11.08 18.47
C ALA A 321 4.91 -9.71 17.82
N ALA A 322 4.91 -9.64 16.49
CA ALA A 322 5.07 -8.39 15.75
C ALA A 322 3.95 -7.38 16.06
N ILE A 323 2.68 -7.79 16.04
CA ILE A 323 1.54 -6.91 16.36
C ILE A 323 1.54 -6.51 17.85
N ALA A 324 1.96 -7.40 18.72
CA ALA A 324 2.08 -7.18 20.16
C ALA A 324 3.42 -6.54 20.57
N SER A 325 4.21 -6.07 19.62
CA SER A 325 5.53 -5.47 19.84
C SER A 325 5.48 -4.37 20.93
N PRO A 326 6.45 -4.37 21.88
CA PRO A 326 6.60 -3.30 22.84
C PRO A 326 6.72 -1.91 22.19
N LEU A 327 7.43 -1.79 21.09
CA LEU A 327 7.56 -0.53 20.34
C LEU A 327 6.19 -0.07 19.81
N PHE A 328 5.41 -0.97 19.18
CA PHE A 328 4.08 -0.61 18.67
C PHE A 328 3.16 -0.19 19.82
N HIS A 329 3.20 -0.88 20.95
CA HIS A 329 2.44 -0.52 22.13
C HIS A 329 2.82 0.89 22.65
N LYS A 330 4.11 1.19 22.76
CA LYS A 330 4.60 2.50 23.19
C LYS A 330 4.18 3.61 22.22
N ILE A 331 4.31 3.41 20.92
CA ILE A 331 3.86 4.38 19.91
C ILE A 331 2.36 4.69 20.07
N ARG A 332 1.53 3.66 20.24
CA ARG A 332 0.07 3.82 20.43
C ARG A 332 -0.28 4.52 21.73
N THR A 333 0.40 4.19 22.83
CA THR A 333 0.11 4.75 24.17
C THR A 333 0.69 6.15 24.38
N ALA A 334 1.84 6.45 23.78
CA ALA A 334 2.43 7.80 23.79
C ALA A 334 1.62 8.80 22.94
N ARG A 335 0.54 8.35 22.26
CA ARG A 335 -0.20 9.15 21.29
C ARG A 335 0.66 9.69 20.13
N ALA A 336 1.81 9.05 19.86
CA ALA A 336 2.73 9.44 18.81
C ALA A 336 2.06 9.49 17.42
N LEU A 337 1.00 8.72 17.22
CA LEU A 337 0.23 8.68 15.98
C LEU A 337 -0.66 9.91 15.73
N GLY A 338 -0.84 10.74 16.74
CA GLY A 338 -1.59 11.99 16.69
C GLY A 338 -0.72 13.24 16.96
N TRP A 339 0.60 13.10 16.87
CA TRP A 339 1.49 14.26 16.98
C TRP A 339 1.27 15.22 15.82
N GLU A 340 1.35 16.51 16.09
CA GLU A 340 1.28 17.55 15.06
C GLU A 340 2.45 17.37 14.09
N HIS A 341 2.16 17.43 12.80
CA HIS A 341 3.15 17.33 11.74
C HIS A 341 2.74 18.17 10.53
N THR A 342 3.70 18.53 9.72
CA THR A 342 3.50 19.28 8.48
C THR A 342 3.71 18.36 7.28
N GLY A 343 2.62 17.77 6.79
CA GLY A 343 2.63 16.92 5.61
C GLY A 343 3.22 15.51 5.82
N GLY A 344 2.95 14.65 4.90
CA GLY A 344 3.55 13.36 4.65
C GLY A 344 3.45 12.29 5.75
N CYS A 345 4.20 12.35 6.83
CA CYS A 345 4.27 11.25 7.78
C CYS A 345 4.68 11.68 9.19
N THR A 346 3.76 11.56 10.14
CA THR A 346 3.99 11.84 11.56
C THR A 346 5.22 11.13 12.13
N LEU A 347 5.33 9.82 11.91
CA LEU A 347 6.43 9.03 12.49
C LEU A 347 7.79 9.31 11.86
N TYR A 348 7.81 9.83 10.64
CA TYR A 348 9.07 10.24 9.99
C TYR A 348 9.55 11.57 10.55
N GLU A 349 8.66 12.54 10.72
CA GLU A 349 8.98 13.85 11.28
C GLU A 349 9.48 13.74 12.74
N HIS A 350 8.87 12.83 13.52
CA HIS A 350 9.21 12.53 14.92
C HIS A 350 10.09 11.28 15.08
N ARG A 351 11.01 11.05 14.13
CA ARG A 351 11.84 9.84 14.13
C ARG A 351 12.71 9.68 15.38
N ASP A 352 13.21 10.78 15.91
CA ASP A 352 14.09 10.77 17.09
C ASP A 352 13.32 10.34 18.33
N GLU A 353 12.08 10.78 18.47
CA GLU A 353 11.17 10.34 19.53
C GLU A 353 10.80 8.87 19.40
N VAL A 354 10.57 8.37 18.17
CA VAL A 354 10.31 6.95 17.92
C VAL A 354 11.54 6.11 18.27
N GLU A 355 12.74 6.56 17.91
CA GLU A 355 13.99 5.91 18.30
C GLU A 355 14.18 5.88 19.81
N ALA A 356 13.86 6.97 20.51
CA ALA A 356 13.89 7.02 21.97
C ALA A 356 12.90 6.03 22.61
N LEU A 357 11.71 5.84 22.04
CA LEU A 357 10.75 4.82 22.48
C LEU A 357 11.29 3.38 22.30
N LEU A 358 12.08 3.14 21.26
CA LEU A 358 12.73 1.86 21.02
C LEU A 358 13.82 1.57 22.06
N GLN A 359 14.63 2.60 22.41
CA GLN A 359 15.76 2.46 23.34
C GLN A 359 15.32 2.32 24.80
N ASN A 360 14.20 2.91 25.21
CA ASN A 360 13.68 2.85 26.56
C ASN A 360 13.14 1.45 26.89
N LYS A 361 13.92 0.63 27.59
CA LYS A 361 13.60 -0.77 27.98
C LYS A 361 12.71 -0.86 29.25
N HIS A 362 11.92 0.18 29.59
CA HIS A 362 11.07 0.15 30.79
C HIS A 362 9.59 0.29 30.45
#